data_8b6e650760fade0de514aa6e105c9f24
#
_entry.id   8b6e650760fade0de514aa6e105c9f24
#
_cell.length_a   1.000
_cell.length_b   1.000
_cell.length_c   1.000
_cell.angle_alpha   90.00
_cell.angle_beta   90.00
_cell.angle_gamma   90.00
#
_symmetry.space_group_name_H-M   'P 1'
#
loop_
_entity.id
_entity.type
_entity.pdbx_description
1 polymer ?
#
loop_
_entity_poly.entity_id
_entity_poly.type
_entity_poly.pdbx_seq_one_letter_code
_entity_poly.pdbx_strand_id
1 'polypeptide(L)'
;MTSCWKLVSRSRGPGCRYCSSIPRIAARPDRLAIYGYAHMPRLFKAQRQIRDDDLPGAEGKLALLELAVERLGAAGYVYIGMDHFALPGDELARAQREGGLHRNFMGYTTHAQTDLVGFGVSAISHVGDSFTQNHRDLPSWEAAIDEGRLPIWRGLMLGNDDV
;
A
#
# COMPACT_ATOMS: atom_id res chain seq x y z
N MET A 1 -3.89 8.69 9.26
CA MET A 1 -2.86 7.65 9.07
C MET A 1 -1.50 8.30 9.29
N THR A 2 -0.94 8.15 10.48
CA THR A 2 0.36 8.73 10.85
C THR A 2 1.44 7.79 10.34
N SER A 3 2.18 8.23 9.33
CA SER A 3 3.25 7.43 8.72
C SER A 3 4.34 7.12 9.76
N CYS A 4 4.74 5.87 9.86
CA CYS A 4 5.81 5.37 10.72
C CYS A 4 7.16 6.07 10.51
N TRP A 5 7.33 6.76 9.39
CA TRP A 5 8.55 7.46 8.97
C TRP A 5 8.88 8.73 9.78
N LYS A 6 7.89 9.34 10.41
CA LYS A 6 8.09 10.55 11.22
C LYS A 6 8.83 10.28 12.56
N LEU A 7 8.87 9.02 12.99
CA LEU A 7 9.44 8.61 14.28
C LEU A 7 10.92 8.24 14.23
N VAL A 8 11.47 7.92 13.06
CA VAL A 8 12.83 7.39 12.94
C VAL A 8 13.89 8.46 12.64
N SER A 9 13.49 9.62 12.08
CA SER A 9 14.45 10.66 11.65
C SER A 9 15.05 11.52 12.80
N ARG A 10 14.57 11.40 14.04
CA ARG A 10 14.99 12.28 15.14
C ARG A 10 15.89 11.68 16.22
N SER A 11 16.29 10.41 16.12
CA SER A 11 17.15 9.84 17.17
C SER A 11 18.28 8.97 16.61
N ARG A 12 19.39 9.61 16.31
CA ARG A 12 20.68 8.91 16.20
C ARG A 12 21.23 8.71 17.62
N GLY A 13 21.05 7.52 18.19
CA GLY A 13 21.69 7.14 19.44
C GLY A 13 21.34 5.71 19.86
N PRO A 14 22.30 4.94 20.44
CA PRO A 14 21.98 3.64 21.01
C PRO A 14 21.14 3.85 22.26
N GLY A 15 19.83 3.70 22.18
CA GLY A 15 18.91 3.90 23.30
C GLY A 15 17.60 4.57 22.95
N CYS A 16 17.22 4.65 21.68
CA CYS A 16 15.91 5.17 21.29
C CYS A 16 14.79 4.33 21.92
N ARG A 17 14.19 4.83 23.02
CA ARG A 17 13.02 4.20 23.68
C ARG A 17 11.79 4.09 22.77
N TYR A 18 11.79 4.77 21.62
CA TYR A 18 10.71 4.70 20.63
C TYR A 18 10.85 3.53 19.66
N CYS A 19 12.06 2.93 19.55
CA CYS A 19 12.25 1.75 18.70
C CYS A 19 11.80 0.43 19.35
N SER A 20 11.63 0.40 20.66
CA SER A 20 11.21 -0.81 21.40
C SER A 20 9.69 -1.00 21.51
N SER A 21 8.92 0.01 21.16
CA SER A 21 7.47 -0.05 21.19
C SER A 21 6.90 0.54 19.91
N ILE A 22 6.93 -0.23 18.81
CA ILE A 22 5.98 0.02 17.76
C ILE A 22 4.65 -0.47 18.34
N PRO A 23 3.71 0.40 18.75
CA PRO A 23 2.45 -0.01 19.39
C PRO A 23 1.66 -1.00 18.52
N ARG A 24 1.94 -0.99 17.22
CA ARG A 24 1.35 -1.88 16.21
C ARG A 24 1.86 -3.32 16.27
N ILE A 25 3.13 -3.53 16.68
CA ILE A 25 3.67 -4.90 16.90
C ILE A 25 3.04 -5.49 18.17
N ALA A 26 2.82 -4.67 19.20
CA ALA A 26 2.14 -5.10 20.42
C ALA A 26 0.66 -5.49 20.17
N ALA A 27 -0.01 -4.79 19.25
CA ALA A 27 -1.37 -5.14 18.82
C ALA A 27 -1.46 -6.42 17.99
N ARG A 28 -0.30 -6.91 17.49
CA ARG A 28 -0.14 -8.14 16.72
C ARG A 28 -1.21 -8.38 15.63
N PRO A 29 -1.41 -7.41 14.71
CA PRO A 29 -2.33 -7.63 13.60
C PRO A 29 -1.83 -8.75 12.68
N ASP A 30 -2.74 -9.44 11.99
CA ASP A 30 -2.37 -10.54 11.09
C ASP A 30 -1.53 -10.07 9.92
N ARG A 31 -1.77 -8.84 9.43
CA ARG A 31 -1.05 -8.23 8.30
C ARG A 31 -0.64 -6.79 8.58
N LEU A 32 0.48 -6.41 7.99
CA LEU A 32 1.01 -5.05 8.03
C LEU A 32 1.43 -4.62 6.62
N ALA A 33 1.12 -3.37 6.25
CA ALA A 33 1.71 -2.70 5.10
C ALA A 33 2.53 -1.50 5.60
N ILE A 34 3.83 -1.48 5.27
CA ILE A 34 4.78 -0.44 5.70
C ILE A 34 5.39 0.21 4.48
N TYR A 35 4.83 1.34 4.08
CA TYR A 35 5.30 2.08 2.91
C TYR A 35 5.82 3.45 3.26
N GLY A 36 6.70 3.96 2.40
CA GLY A 36 7.30 5.28 2.55
C GLY A 36 6.28 6.41 2.39
N TYR A 37 6.59 7.54 3.03
CA TYR A 37 5.82 8.76 2.87
C TYR A 37 5.96 9.29 1.43
N ALA A 38 4.84 9.47 0.74
CA ALA A 38 4.80 10.09 -0.58
C ALA A 38 4.71 11.62 -0.43
N HIS A 39 5.79 12.32 -0.77
CA HIS A 39 5.84 13.78 -0.72
C HIS A 39 5.36 14.38 -2.04
N MET A 40 4.16 14.92 -2.05
CA MET A 40 3.51 15.54 -3.21
C MET A 40 2.93 16.93 -2.87
N PRO A 41 3.77 17.93 -2.53
CA PRO A 41 3.32 19.25 -2.05
C PRO A 41 2.58 20.05 -3.13
N ARG A 42 2.74 19.69 -4.41
CA ARG A 42 1.96 20.29 -5.51
C ARG A 42 0.48 19.88 -5.44
N LEU A 43 0.19 18.66 -5.00
CA LEU A 43 -1.17 18.13 -4.89
C LEU A 43 -1.79 18.40 -3.51
N PHE A 44 -0.98 18.28 -2.46
CA PHE A 44 -1.45 18.38 -1.07
C PHE A 44 -0.83 19.59 -0.36
N LYS A 45 -1.64 20.64 -0.19
CA LYS A 45 -1.19 21.90 0.45
C LYS A 45 -0.56 21.70 1.84
N ALA A 46 -1.10 20.81 2.65
CA ALA A 46 -0.57 20.51 3.98
C ALA A 46 0.87 19.95 3.95
N GLN A 47 1.27 19.30 2.88
CA GLN A 47 2.62 18.77 2.72
C GLN A 47 3.68 19.84 2.45
N ARG A 48 3.28 21.05 2.05
CA ARG A 48 4.20 22.20 1.82
C ARG A 48 4.91 22.67 3.08
N GLN A 49 4.42 22.27 4.25
CA GLN A 49 5.05 22.56 5.53
C GLN A 49 6.23 21.63 5.85
N ILE A 50 6.40 20.56 5.08
CA ILE A 50 7.49 19.59 5.23
C ILE A 50 8.58 19.98 4.22
N ARG A 51 9.78 20.21 4.70
CA ARG A 51 10.92 20.54 3.82
C ARG A 51 11.47 19.25 3.22
N ASP A 52 11.89 19.31 1.96
CA ASP A 52 12.50 18.17 1.27
C ASP A 52 13.76 17.66 2.02
N ASP A 53 14.55 18.56 2.59
CA ASP A 53 15.75 18.25 3.37
C ASP A 53 15.45 17.47 4.68
N ASP A 54 14.22 17.54 5.18
CA ASP A 54 13.80 16.80 6.37
C ASP A 54 13.38 15.35 6.04
N LEU A 55 13.33 14.99 4.77
CA LEU A 55 12.93 13.67 4.29
C LEU A 55 14.16 12.79 4.03
N PRO A 56 14.07 11.47 4.30
CA PRO A 56 15.17 10.57 4.00
C PRO A 56 15.37 10.44 2.49
N GLY A 57 16.62 10.55 2.05
CA GLY A 57 17.03 10.22 0.68
C GLY A 57 16.89 8.72 0.37
N ALA A 58 17.32 8.32 -0.82
CA ALA A 58 17.19 6.92 -1.28
C ALA A 58 17.84 5.91 -0.33
N GLU A 59 19.07 6.17 0.10
CA GLU A 59 19.81 5.31 1.05
C GLU A 59 19.10 5.22 2.41
N GLY A 60 18.60 6.37 2.92
CA GLY A 60 17.84 6.40 4.16
C GLY A 60 16.53 5.62 4.08
N LYS A 61 15.86 5.66 2.92
CA LYS A 61 14.64 4.87 2.68
C LYS A 61 14.94 3.38 2.66
N LEU A 62 16.03 2.97 2.01
CA LEU A 62 16.47 1.57 1.98
C LEU A 62 16.81 1.07 3.38
N ALA A 63 17.63 1.81 4.12
CA ALA A 63 17.98 1.46 5.50
C ALA A 63 16.75 1.33 6.42
N LEU A 64 15.72 2.15 6.19
CA LEU A 64 14.46 2.04 6.93
C LEU A 64 13.66 0.80 6.55
N LEU A 65 13.65 0.40 5.29
CA LEU A 65 13.03 -0.85 4.86
C LEU A 65 13.76 -2.06 5.46
N GLU A 66 15.09 -2.08 5.39
CA GLU A 66 15.92 -3.13 6.01
C GLU A 66 15.63 -3.27 7.50
N LEU A 67 15.59 -2.15 8.22
CA LEU A 67 15.22 -2.13 9.64
C LEU A 67 13.81 -2.67 9.88
N ALA A 68 12.85 -2.34 9.00
CA ALA A 68 11.48 -2.87 9.11
C ALA A 68 11.45 -4.39 8.93
N VAL A 69 12.16 -4.90 7.93
CA VAL A 69 12.28 -6.35 7.67
C VAL A 69 12.91 -7.07 8.88
N GLU A 70 14.01 -6.54 9.42
CA GLU A 70 14.68 -7.10 10.60
C GLU A 70 13.74 -7.13 11.82
N ARG A 71 13.13 -5.99 12.14
CA ARG A 71 12.32 -5.85 13.36
C ARG A 71 11.02 -6.64 13.30
N LEU A 72 10.36 -6.65 12.16
CA LEU A 72 9.13 -7.43 11.98
C LEU A 72 9.43 -8.92 11.89
N GLY A 73 10.53 -9.31 11.23
CA GLY A 73 11.01 -10.70 11.24
C GLY A 73 11.29 -11.19 12.66
N ALA A 74 11.99 -10.39 13.47
CA ALA A 74 12.23 -10.70 14.88
C ALA A 74 10.93 -10.79 15.73
N ALA A 75 9.88 -10.06 15.32
CA ALA A 75 8.55 -10.14 15.92
C ALA A 75 7.69 -11.30 15.38
N GLY A 76 8.23 -12.14 14.49
CA GLY A 76 7.57 -13.33 13.96
C GLY A 76 6.72 -13.10 12.72
N TYR A 77 6.86 -11.96 12.05
CA TYR A 77 6.23 -11.72 10.75
C TYR A 77 7.08 -12.24 9.60
N VAL A 78 6.41 -12.73 8.56
CA VAL A 78 6.99 -13.09 7.27
C VAL A 78 6.94 -11.88 6.35
N TYR A 79 8.04 -11.55 5.70
CA TYR A 79 8.07 -10.54 4.63
C TYR A 79 7.45 -11.14 3.37
N ILE A 80 6.30 -10.61 2.96
CA ILE A 80 5.58 -11.09 1.79
C ILE A 80 6.16 -10.51 0.49
N GLY A 81 6.58 -9.24 0.56
CA GLY A 81 7.19 -8.53 -0.56
C GLY A 81 6.82 -7.06 -0.52
N MET A 82 7.61 -6.23 -1.20
CA MET A 82 7.49 -4.78 -1.26
C MET A 82 7.37 -4.14 0.12
N ASP A 83 6.17 -3.91 0.59
CA ASP A 83 5.82 -3.24 1.84
C ASP A 83 4.94 -4.09 2.76
N HIS A 84 4.65 -5.35 2.38
CA HIS A 84 3.73 -6.23 3.09
C HIS A 84 4.41 -7.26 3.97
N PHE A 85 3.83 -7.44 5.15
CA PHE A 85 4.22 -8.45 6.13
C PHE A 85 2.98 -9.15 6.66
N ALA A 86 3.08 -10.45 6.96
CA ALA A 86 2.00 -11.24 7.48
C ALA A 86 2.49 -12.22 8.55
N LEU A 87 1.62 -12.62 9.46
CA LEU A 87 1.92 -13.72 10.38
C LEU A 87 2.05 -15.05 9.61
N PRO A 88 2.87 -16.01 10.08
CA PRO A 88 3.10 -17.26 9.36
C PRO A 88 1.84 -18.10 9.06
N GLY A 89 0.80 -17.96 9.89
CA GLY A 89 -0.49 -18.60 9.72
C GLY A 89 -1.45 -17.92 8.77
N ASP A 90 -1.11 -16.71 8.30
CA ASP A 90 -1.92 -15.96 7.35
C ASP A 90 -1.93 -16.60 5.96
N GLU A 91 -3.02 -16.43 5.21
CA GLU A 91 -3.17 -16.99 3.87
C GLU A 91 -2.12 -16.49 2.88
N LEU A 92 -1.69 -15.22 2.98
CA LEU A 92 -0.65 -14.67 2.09
C LEU A 92 0.71 -15.32 2.35
N ALA A 93 1.06 -15.57 3.62
CA ALA A 93 2.30 -16.25 3.98
C ALA A 93 2.29 -17.72 3.55
N ARG A 94 1.12 -18.39 3.62
CA ARG A 94 0.94 -19.73 3.08
C ARG A 94 1.06 -19.75 1.56
N ALA A 95 0.33 -18.87 0.89
CA ALA A 95 0.35 -18.75 -0.57
C ALA A 95 1.75 -18.42 -1.12
N GLN A 96 2.54 -17.61 -0.40
CA GLN A 96 3.93 -17.34 -0.75
C GLN A 96 4.78 -18.61 -0.76
N ARG A 97 4.62 -19.49 0.26
CA ARG A 97 5.34 -20.77 0.34
C ARG A 97 4.88 -21.78 -0.70
N GLU A 98 3.60 -21.75 -1.05
CA GLU A 98 2.93 -22.72 -1.91
C GLU A 98 2.87 -22.30 -3.39
N GLY A 99 3.31 -21.09 -3.70
CA GLY A 99 3.34 -20.57 -5.07
C GLY A 99 2.01 -19.98 -5.56
N GLY A 100 1.04 -19.75 -4.66
CA GLY A 100 -0.28 -19.17 -4.99
C GLY A 100 -0.42 -17.69 -4.71
N LEU A 101 0.69 -16.97 -4.48
CA LEU A 101 0.66 -15.53 -4.20
C LEU A 101 0.60 -14.72 -5.49
N HIS A 102 -0.40 -13.85 -5.58
CA HIS A 102 -0.59 -12.93 -6.69
C HIS A 102 -0.67 -11.48 -6.21
N ARG A 103 -0.62 -10.54 -7.15
CA ARG A 103 -0.75 -9.12 -6.85
C ARG A 103 -1.71 -8.45 -7.82
N ASN A 104 -2.59 -7.60 -7.27
CA ASN A 104 -3.48 -6.73 -8.03
C ASN A 104 -3.36 -5.27 -7.54
N PHE A 105 -4.28 -4.39 -7.91
CA PHE A 105 -4.30 -2.98 -7.47
C PHE A 105 -4.46 -2.78 -5.98
N MET A 106 -5.08 -3.74 -5.29
CA MET A 106 -5.30 -3.67 -3.85
C MET A 106 -4.11 -4.17 -3.03
N GLY A 107 -3.16 -4.85 -3.68
CA GLY A 107 -1.99 -5.45 -3.05
C GLY A 107 -1.88 -6.95 -3.32
N TYR A 108 -1.30 -7.68 -2.37
CA TYR A 108 -1.18 -9.14 -2.49
C TYR A 108 -2.50 -9.86 -2.22
N THR A 109 -2.76 -10.91 -2.98
CA THR A 109 -3.98 -11.71 -2.93
C THR A 109 -3.70 -13.18 -3.26
N THR A 110 -4.59 -14.06 -2.84
CA THR A 110 -4.64 -15.48 -3.24
C THR A 110 -5.65 -15.73 -4.36
N HIS A 111 -6.33 -14.68 -4.80
CA HIS A 111 -7.42 -14.74 -5.80
C HIS A 111 -6.97 -14.19 -7.15
N ALA A 112 -6.07 -14.92 -7.84
CA ALA A 112 -5.47 -14.49 -9.11
C ALA A 112 -6.46 -14.37 -10.26
N GLN A 113 -7.45 -15.27 -10.31
CA GLN A 113 -8.36 -15.42 -11.43
C GLN A 113 -9.77 -14.91 -11.14
N THR A 114 -9.89 -13.95 -10.23
CA THR A 114 -11.19 -13.35 -9.90
C THR A 114 -11.28 -11.95 -10.46
N ASP A 115 -12.45 -11.62 -10.97
CA ASP A 115 -12.76 -10.25 -11.33
C ASP A 115 -12.77 -9.37 -10.08
N LEU A 116 -12.23 -8.17 -10.23
CA LEU A 116 -12.22 -7.14 -9.20
C LEU A 116 -13.16 -6.02 -9.60
N VAL A 117 -14.24 -5.84 -8.85
CA VAL A 117 -15.20 -4.74 -9.06
C VAL A 117 -14.99 -3.68 -7.98
N GLY A 118 -14.52 -2.51 -8.41
CA GLY A 118 -14.25 -1.37 -7.54
C GLY A 118 -15.47 -0.45 -7.42
N PHE A 119 -15.85 -0.12 -6.18
CA PHE A 119 -16.96 0.80 -5.89
C PHE A 119 -16.46 2.15 -5.39
N GLY A 120 -17.12 3.21 -5.81
CA GLY A 120 -16.89 4.57 -5.35
C GLY A 120 -15.98 5.40 -6.25
N VAL A 121 -15.68 6.61 -5.78
CA VAL A 121 -14.83 7.59 -6.47
C VAL A 121 -13.41 7.04 -6.67
N SER A 122 -12.88 7.21 -7.88
CA SER A 122 -11.53 6.76 -8.31
C SER A 122 -11.27 5.25 -8.24
N ALA A 123 -12.27 4.43 -7.92
CA ALA A 123 -12.11 2.99 -7.82
C ALA A 123 -11.68 2.38 -9.17
N ILE A 124 -10.85 1.35 -9.09
CA ILE A 124 -10.35 0.62 -10.25
C ILE A 124 -10.99 -0.77 -10.25
N SER A 125 -11.49 -1.19 -11.40
CA SER A 125 -12.01 -2.54 -11.65
C SER A 125 -11.12 -3.25 -12.67
N HIS A 126 -11.04 -4.58 -12.54
CA HIS A 126 -10.46 -5.49 -13.50
C HIS A 126 -11.45 -6.62 -13.73
N VAL A 127 -12.06 -6.66 -14.90
CA VAL A 127 -13.09 -7.64 -15.26
C VAL A 127 -12.71 -8.24 -16.61
N GLY A 128 -12.43 -9.53 -16.64
CA GLY A 128 -11.85 -10.20 -17.82
C GLY A 128 -10.59 -9.47 -18.27
N ASP A 129 -10.49 -9.14 -19.54
CA ASP A 129 -9.33 -8.44 -20.14
C ASP A 129 -9.44 -6.91 -20.06
N SER A 130 -10.34 -6.37 -19.23
CA SER A 130 -10.56 -4.94 -19.14
C SER A 130 -10.21 -4.36 -17.77
N PHE A 131 -9.54 -3.21 -17.79
CA PHE A 131 -9.35 -2.34 -16.64
C PHE A 131 -10.19 -1.10 -16.79
N THR A 132 -10.92 -0.70 -15.75
CA THR A 132 -11.67 0.55 -15.73
C THR A 132 -11.38 1.33 -14.46
N GLN A 133 -11.46 2.66 -14.57
CA GLN A 133 -11.35 3.55 -13.41
C GLN A 133 -12.52 4.52 -13.38
N ASN A 134 -13.16 4.63 -12.23
CA ASN A 134 -14.23 5.58 -11.98
C ASN A 134 -13.71 7.03 -11.96
N HIS A 135 -14.62 8.01 -12.11
CA HIS A 135 -14.32 9.43 -11.96
C HIS A 135 -13.58 9.68 -10.65
N ARG A 136 -12.58 10.59 -10.70
CA ARG A 136 -11.69 10.89 -9.58
C ARG A 136 -12.21 12.01 -8.67
N ASP A 137 -13.21 12.72 -9.11
CA ASP A 137 -13.89 13.77 -8.37
C ASP A 137 -15.32 13.33 -8.05
N LEU A 138 -15.80 13.74 -6.89
CA LEU A 138 -17.11 13.34 -6.39
C LEU A 138 -18.27 13.88 -7.25
N PRO A 139 -18.28 15.16 -7.71
CA PRO A 139 -19.36 15.67 -8.53
C PRO A 139 -19.57 14.88 -9.83
N SER A 140 -18.50 14.57 -10.57
CA SER A 140 -18.61 13.79 -11.80
C SER A 140 -19.07 12.35 -11.55
N TRP A 141 -18.63 11.77 -10.44
CA TRP A 141 -19.02 10.43 -10.04
C TRP A 141 -20.52 10.39 -9.68
N GLU A 142 -21.01 11.33 -8.86
CA GLU A 142 -22.42 11.45 -8.47
C GLU A 142 -23.32 11.69 -9.69
N ALA A 143 -22.95 12.62 -10.56
CA ALA A 143 -23.72 12.91 -11.77
C ALA A 143 -23.90 11.66 -12.65
N ALA A 144 -22.87 10.84 -12.82
CA ALA A 144 -23.00 9.60 -13.59
C ALA A 144 -23.95 8.59 -12.92
N ILE A 145 -23.92 8.48 -11.59
CA ILE A 145 -24.82 7.60 -10.83
C ILE A 145 -26.28 8.09 -10.93
N ASP A 146 -26.52 9.39 -10.77
CA ASP A 146 -27.86 9.99 -10.85
C ASP A 146 -28.47 9.82 -12.24
N GLU A 147 -27.63 9.79 -13.28
CA GLU A 147 -28.05 9.51 -14.67
C GLU A 147 -28.22 7.99 -14.95
N GLY A 148 -28.02 7.11 -13.98
CA GLY A 148 -28.10 5.66 -14.13
C GLY A 148 -26.98 5.06 -14.98
N ARG A 149 -25.83 5.75 -15.11
CA ARG A 149 -24.67 5.30 -15.86
C ARG A 149 -23.57 4.78 -14.93
N LEU A 150 -22.74 3.85 -15.43
CA LEU A 150 -21.51 3.49 -14.75
C LEU A 150 -20.58 4.72 -14.70
N PRO A 151 -20.03 5.07 -13.53
CA PRO A 151 -19.22 6.27 -13.34
C PRO A 151 -17.79 6.11 -13.86
N ILE A 152 -17.62 5.44 -14.98
CA ILE A 152 -16.32 5.14 -15.59
C ILE A 152 -15.78 6.40 -16.27
N TRP A 153 -14.60 6.84 -15.85
CA TRP A 153 -13.85 7.93 -16.46
C TRP A 153 -12.98 7.45 -17.62
N ARG A 154 -12.32 6.30 -17.44
CA ARG A 154 -11.44 5.70 -18.45
C ARG A 154 -11.35 4.20 -18.29
N GLY A 155 -10.94 3.54 -19.37
CA GLY A 155 -10.66 2.10 -19.39
C GLY A 155 -9.51 1.76 -20.32
N LEU A 156 -9.00 0.56 -20.15
CA LEU A 156 -8.00 -0.09 -20.99
C LEU A 156 -8.48 -1.52 -21.25
N MET A 157 -8.49 -1.92 -22.51
CA MET A 157 -8.64 -3.32 -22.91
C MET A 157 -7.24 -3.90 -23.14
N LEU A 158 -6.96 -5.04 -22.57
CA LEU A 158 -5.74 -5.79 -22.84
C LEU A 158 -5.85 -6.43 -24.23
N GLY A 159 -4.80 -6.30 -25.03
CA GLY A 159 -4.63 -7.01 -26.29
C GLY A 159 -3.86 -8.31 -26.10
N ASN A 160 -3.72 -9.09 -27.18
CA ASN A 160 -2.97 -10.35 -27.16
C ASN A 160 -1.48 -10.19 -26.80
N ASP A 161 -0.94 -8.97 -26.94
CA ASP A 161 0.47 -8.64 -26.64
C ASP A 161 0.67 -8.17 -25.18
N ASP A 162 -0.41 -8.03 -24.42
CA ASP A 162 -0.39 -7.53 -23.02
C ASP A 162 -0.50 -8.66 -21.99
N VAL A 163 -0.66 -9.92 -22.43
CA VAL A 163 -0.90 -11.10 -21.60
C VAL A 163 0.31 -12.04 -21.60
#